data_03583e31d3bb9cd0a86d8b53834b8d8a
#
_entry.id   03583e31d3bb9cd0a86d8b53834b8d8a
#
_cell.length_a   1.000
_cell.length_b   1.000
_cell.length_c   1.000
_cell.angle_alpha   90.00
_cell.angle_beta   90.00
_cell.angle_gamma   90.00
#
_symmetry.space_group_name_H-M   'P 1'
#
loop_
_entity.id
_entity.type
_entity.pdbx_description
1 polymer ?
#
loop_
_entity_poly.entity_id
_entity_poly.type
_entity_poly.pdbx_seq_one_letter_code
_entity_poly.pdbx_strand_id
1 'polypeptide(L)'
;MKKVFVVMLAVALMMSLPVTALAANTEGGSTKLSFNVDPTYTVTIPATVELQKVEDNGTVTYENDYTLTAQAGVRLKKGEYIEVTVTTDNEMETPEGATLAYTITAENAAVANNGVVAEFATDKAEQTATIHIAANDPDFAGEYKDTVTFTVAVKTN
;
A
#
# COMPACT_ATOMS: atom_id res chain seq x y z
N MET A 1 -21.90 -13.37 13.89
CA MET A 1 -20.61 -13.65 14.54
C MET A 1 -19.63 -14.07 13.44
N LYS A 2 -18.84 -13.14 12.92
CA LYS A 2 -17.85 -13.40 11.87
C LYS A 2 -16.50 -13.69 12.53
N LYS A 3 -15.98 -14.88 12.31
CA LYS A 3 -14.71 -15.34 12.88
C LYS A 3 -13.56 -14.71 12.10
N VAL A 4 -12.84 -13.81 12.73
CA VAL A 4 -11.56 -13.26 12.23
C VAL A 4 -10.50 -14.35 12.46
N PHE A 5 -9.95 -14.91 11.40
CA PHE A 5 -8.78 -15.78 11.47
C PHE A 5 -7.52 -14.89 11.50
N VAL A 6 -6.98 -14.71 12.70
CA VAL A 6 -5.63 -14.18 12.87
C VAL A 6 -4.66 -15.34 12.71
N VAL A 7 -3.93 -15.39 11.62
CA VAL A 7 -2.81 -16.34 11.46
C VAL A 7 -1.60 -15.71 12.13
N MET A 8 -1.36 -16.10 13.38
CA MET A 8 -0.08 -15.85 14.07
C MET A 8 0.93 -16.87 13.57
N LEU A 9 1.86 -16.45 12.73
CA LEU A 9 3.04 -17.22 12.40
C LEU A 9 4.09 -16.99 13.49
N ALA A 10 4.10 -17.85 14.50
CA ALA A 10 5.17 -17.89 15.51
C ALA A 10 6.38 -18.60 14.92
N VAL A 11 7.42 -17.86 14.57
CA VAL A 11 8.73 -18.43 14.25
C VAL A 11 9.47 -18.68 15.54
N ALA A 12 9.50 -19.94 15.97
CA ALA A 12 10.33 -20.37 17.10
C ALA A 12 11.80 -20.43 16.64
N LEU A 13 12.62 -19.49 17.12
CA LEU A 13 14.08 -19.56 16.98
C LEU A 13 14.60 -20.63 17.96
N MET A 14 14.91 -21.82 17.45
CA MET A 14 15.73 -22.77 18.21
C MET A 14 17.20 -22.40 18.05
N MET A 15 17.75 -21.71 19.05
CA MET A 15 19.19 -21.57 19.20
C MET A 15 19.78 -22.88 19.78
N SER A 16 20.25 -23.77 18.91
CA SER A 16 21.16 -24.84 19.33
C SER A 16 22.59 -24.33 19.22
N LEU A 17 23.15 -23.90 20.35
CA LEU A 17 24.57 -23.60 20.47
C LEU A 17 25.31 -24.91 20.81
N PRO A 18 26.15 -25.46 19.93
CA PRO A 18 27.15 -26.43 20.36
C PRO A 18 28.28 -25.69 21.08
N VAL A 19 28.29 -25.73 22.40
CA VAL A 19 29.46 -25.32 23.18
C VAL A 19 30.47 -26.45 23.13
N THR A 20 31.40 -26.43 22.17
CA THR A 20 32.63 -27.20 22.29
C THR A 20 33.72 -26.30 22.86
N ALA A 21 33.97 -26.39 24.17
CA ALA A 21 35.13 -25.81 24.78
C ALA A 21 36.34 -26.63 24.36
N LEU A 22 37.20 -26.09 23.48
CA LEU A 22 38.57 -26.55 23.30
C LEU A 22 39.52 -25.48 23.76
N ALA A 23 40.32 -25.88 24.77
CA ALA A 23 41.36 -25.05 25.38
C ALA A 23 42.55 -24.88 24.44
N ALA A 24 43.10 -23.68 24.45
CA ALA A 24 44.48 -23.29 24.19
C ALA A 24 45.03 -23.46 22.77
N ASN A 25 45.04 -22.40 22.02
CA ASN A 25 46.24 -21.85 21.38
C ASN A 25 46.06 -20.33 21.19
N THR A 26 47.10 -19.56 21.52
CA THR A 26 47.15 -18.12 21.46
C THR A 26 47.28 -17.56 20.02
N GLU A 27 46.43 -18.00 19.11
CA GLU A 27 46.23 -17.35 17.82
C GLU A 27 44.81 -16.89 17.76
N GLY A 28 44.64 -15.58 17.53
CA GLY A 28 43.31 -14.93 17.57
C GLY A 28 42.38 -15.58 16.54
N GLY A 29 41.45 -16.40 17.03
CA GLY A 29 40.41 -17.00 16.20
C GLY A 29 39.36 -15.97 15.80
N SER A 30 39.01 -15.91 14.52
CA SER A 30 37.87 -15.10 14.06
C SER A 30 36.58 -15.92 14.12
N THR A 31 35.58 -15.40 14.80
CA THR A 31 34.23 -15.98 14.79
C THR A 31 33.36 -15.23 13.78
N LYS A 32 32.77 -15.96 12.84
CA LYS A 32 31.76 -15.39 11.92
C LYS A 32 30.41 -15.39 12.62
N LEU A 33 29.82 -14.20 12.75
CA LEU A 33 28.44 -14.03 13.22
C LEU A 33 27.57 -13.77 12.00
N SER A 34 26.47 -14.51 11.87
CA SER A 34 25.48 -14.30 10.82
C SER A 34 24.07 -14.47 11.38
N PHE A 35 23.16 -13.65 10.91
CA PHE A 35 21.72 -13.79 11.10
C PHE A 35 21.00 -13.30 9.85
N ASN A 36 19.79 -13.78 9.62
CA ASN A 36 18.94 -13.34 8.52
C ASN A 36 17.73 -12.59 9.05
N VAL A 37 17.34 -11.53 8.35
CA VAL A 37 16.08 -10.82 8.59
C VAL A 37 15.32 -10.82 7.29
N ASP A 38 14.17 -11.48 7.28
CA ASP A 38 13.30 -11.49 6.11
C ASP A 38 12.58 -10.15 5.94
N PRO A 39 12.36 -9.70 4.69
CA PRO A 39 11.54 -8.52 4.41
C PRO A 39 10.13 -8.69 4.97
N THR A 40 9.62 -7.65 5.62
CA THR A 40 8.25 -7.62 6.14
C THR A 40 7.60 -6.27 5.85
N TYR A 41 6.35 -6.30 5.38
CA TYR A 41 5.54 -5.09 5.21
C TYR A 41 4.06 -5.43 5.19
N THR A 42 3.22 -4.44 5.48
CA THR A 42 1.77 -4.49 5.29
C THR A 42 1.32 -3.14 4.75
N VAL A 43 0.59 -3.16 3.63
CA VAL A 43 -0.06 -1.97 3.08
C VAL A 43 -1.56 -2.15 3.20
N THR A 44 -2.22 -1.17 3.82
CA THR A 44 -3.68 -1.12 3.95
C THR A 44 -4.23 -0.22 2.85
N ILE A 45 -5.18 -0.75 2.10
CA ILE A 45 -5.91 -0.07 1.03
C ILE A 45 -7.40 -0.08 1.40
N PRO A 46 -8.12 1.04 1.37
CA PRO A 46 -9.57 1.08 1.60
C PRO A 46 -10.30 0.18 0.61
N ALA A 47 -11.27 -0.58 1.09
CA ALA A 47 -12.06 -1.49 0.25
C ALA A 47 -13.12 -0.75 -0.58
N THR A 48 -13.54 0.43 -0.14
CA THR A 48 -14.58 1.25 -0.77
C THR A 48 -14.28 2.72 -0.55
N VAL A 49 -14.49 3.52 -1.57
CA VAL A 49 -14.45 4.99 -1.51
C VAL A 49 -15.76 5.51 -2.08
N GLU A 50 -16.50 6.29 -1.30
CA GLU A 50 -17.75 6.94 -1.73
C GLU A 50 -17.45 8.41 -2.01
N LEU A 51 -17.71 8.87 -3.25
CA LEU A 51 -17.55 10.27 -3.60
C LEU A 51 -18.67 11.10 -2.99
N GLN A 52 -18.33 12.26 -2.46
CA GLN A 52 -19.23 13.18 -1.82
C GLN A 52 -19.46 14.39 -2.74
N LYS A 53 -20.72 14.83 -2.82
CA LYS A 53 -21.05 16.04 -3.55
C LYS A 53 -20.40 17.26 -2.88
N VAL A 54 -19.65 18.02 -3.67
CA VAL A 54 -19.07 19.31 -3.27
C VAL A 54 -19.61 20.38 -4.22
N GLU A 55 -19.99 21.53 -3.70
CA GLU A 55 -20.46 22.67 -4.47
C GLU A 55 -19.62 23.90 -4.12
N ASP A 56 -18.91 24.40 -5.10
CA ASP A 56 -18.10 25.61 -4.97
C ASP A 56 -18.43 26.59 -6.10
N ASN A 57 -18.86 27.80 -5.71
CA ASN A 57 -19.22 28.88 -6.63
C ASN A 57 -20.17 28.48 -7.76
N GLY A 58 -21.12 27.56 -7.49
CA GLY A 58 -22.10 27.06 -8.47
C GLY A 58 -21.56 25.94 -9.37
N THR A 59 -20.35 25.49 -9.17
CA THR A 59 -19.80 24.27 -9.78
C THR A 59 -20.00 23.10 -8.85
N VAL A 60 -20.56 22.00 -9.36
CA VAL A 60 -20.75 20.76 -8.62
C VAL A 60 -19.69 19.75 -9.04
N THR A 61 -19.06 19.13 -8.06
CA THR A 61 -18.14 18.00 -8.22
C THR A 61 -18.51 16.89 -7.24
N TYR A 62 -18.07 15.69 -7.54
CA TYR A 62 -18.15 14.54 -6.62
C TYR A 62 -16.73 14.08 -6.33
N GLU A 63 -16.28 14.24 -5.09
CA GLU A 63 -14.90 13.98 -4.73
C GLU A 63 -14.75 13.36 -3.35
N ASN A 64 -13.64 12.69 -3.13
CA ASN A 64 -13.21 12.22 -1.82
C ASN A 64 -11.72 11.92 -1.81
N ASP A 65 -11.15 12.06 -0.61
CA ASP A 65 -9.79 11.63 -0.30
C ASP A 65 -9.81 10.26 0.35
N TYR A 66 -8.84 9.43 0.03
CA TYR A 66 -8.57 8.21 0.77
C TYR A 66 -7.07 8.03 1.01
N THR A 67 -6.76 7.27 2.05
CA THR A 67 -5.39 7.11 2.52
C THR A 67 -4.94 5.66 2.32
N LEU A 68 -3.81 5.48 1.64
CA LEU A 68 -3.04 4.24 1.66
C LEU A 68 -2.09 4.29 2.85
N THR A 69 -1.98 3.20 3.59
CA THR A 69 -1.15 3.15 4.80
C THR A 69 -0.20 1.96 4.75
N ALA A 70 1.10 2.25 4.74
CA ALA A 70 2.11 1.26 5.07
C ALA A 70 2.26 1.21 6.60
N GLN A 71 1.91 0.07 7.19
CA GLN A 71 1.92 -0.11 8.65
C GLN A 71 3.33 0.01 9.22
N ALA A 72 3.42 0.40 10.48
CA ALA A 72 4.68 0.50 11.19
C ALA A 72 5.50 -0.81 11.14
N GLY A 73 6.82 -0.68 11.00
CA GLY A 73 7.73 -1.82 10.98
C GLY A 73 8.04 -2.39 9.59
N VAL A 74 7.85 -1.60 8.53
CA VAL A 74 8.33 -1.95 7.19
C VAL A 74 9.84 -2.23 7.23
N ARG A 75 10.24 -3.42 6.78
CA ARG A 75 11.62 -3.85 6.64
C ARG A 75 11.85 -4.41 5.24
N LEU A 76 12.69 -3.73 4.49
CA LEU A 76 13.08 -4.12 3.14
C LEU A 76 14.61 -4.23 3.09
N LYS A 77 15.15 -4.80 2.02
CA LYS A 77 16.59 -4.75 1.77
C LYS A 77 17.03 -3.33 1.45
N LYS A 78 18.30 -3.06 1.63
CA LYS A 78 18.87 -1.75 1.29
C LYS A 78 18.65 -1.42 -0.19
N GLY A 79 18.04 -0.28 -0.48
CA GLY A 79 17.73 0.19 -1.82
C GLY A 79 16.40 -0.33 -2.37
N GLU A 80 15.61 -1.08 -1.58
CA GLU A 80 14.25 -1.47 -1.94
C GLU A 80 13.23 -0.49 -1.36
N TYR A 81 12.09 -0.36 -2.03
CA TYR A 81 10.90 0.39 -1.59
C TYR A 81 9.63 -0.35 -2.02
N ILE A 82 8.51 -0.01 -1.42
CA ILE A 82 7.19 -0.51 -1.82
C ILE A 82 6.60 0.48 -2.79
N GLU A 83 6.21 0.03 -3.97
CA GLU A 83 5.47 0.81 -4.95
C GLU A 83 4.02 0.34 -4.99
N VAL A 84 3.08 1.27 -4.99
CA VAL A 84 1.65 1.02 -5.22
C VAL A 84 1.26 1.66 -6.53
N THR A 85 0.77 0.85 -7.47
CA THR A 85 0.24 1.31 -8.76
C THR A 85 -1.26 1.11 -8.81
N VAL A 86 -1.94 1.92 -9.62
CA VAL A 86 -3.39 1.84 -9.85
C VAL A 86 -3.70 1.45 -11.28
N THR A 87 -4.66 0.55 -11.47
CA THR A 87 -5.22 0.19 -12.77
C THR A 87 -6.71 0.50 -12.77
N THR A 88 -7.16 1.32 -13.73
CA THR A 88 -8.54 1.78 -13.91
C THR A 88 -8.72 2.26 -15.34
N ASP A 89 -9.93 2.26 -15.88
CA ASP A 89 -10.27 2.96 -17.12
C ASP A 89 -10.65 4.43 -16.88
N ASN A 90 -10.72 4.87 -15.62
CA ASN A 90 -11.14 6.21 -15.20
C ASN A 90 -12.59 6.54 -15.59
N GLU A 91 -13.45 5.54 -15.67
CA GLU A 91 -14.85 5.70 -16.01
C GLU A 91 -15.74 4.89 -15.05
N MET A 92 -16.68 5.54 -14.40
CA MET A 92 -17.74 4.90 -13.63
C MET A 92 -18.96 4.69 -14.50
N GLU A 93 -19.71 3.61 -14.26
CA GLU A 93 -20.91 3.28 -15.04
C GLU A 93 -22.11 3.00 -14.13
N THR A 94 -23.30 3.42 -14.59
CA THR A 94 -24.57 3.00 -13.96
C THR A 94 -25.06 1.68 -14.55
N PRO A 95 -25.96 0.94 -13.88
CA PRO A 95 -26.58 -0.27 -14.44
C PRO A 95 -27.31 -0.04 -15.76
N GLU A 96 -27.73 1.20 -16.06
CA GLU A 96 -28.41 1.60 -17.28
C GLU A 96 -27.45 2.02 -18.41
N GLY A 97 -26.12 2.00 -18.13
CA GLY A 97 -25.07 2.30 -19.12
C GLY A 97 -24.75 3.79 -19.27
N ALA A 98 -25.14 4.64 -18.31
CA ALA A 98 -24.64 6.01 -18.26
C ALA A 98 -23.23 6.02 -17.67
N THR A 99 -22.29 6.72 -18.32
CA THR A 99 -20.89 6.76 -17.93
C THR A 99 -20.50 8.11 -17.35
N LEU A 100 -19.52 8.13 -16.45
CA LEU A 100 -18.98 9.33 -15.83
C LEU A 100 -17.47 9.19 -15.65
N ALA A 101 -16.72 10.00 -16.40
CA ALA A 101 -15.26 10.06 -16.25
C ALA A 101 -14.85 10.67 -14.90
N TYR A 102 -13.80 10.14 -14.31
CA TYR A 102 -13.21 10.66 -13.08
C TYR A 102 -11.68 10.75 -13.20
N THR A 103 -11.07 11.44 -12.27
CA THR A 103 -9.62 11.60 -12.17
C THR A 103 -9.12 11.06 -10.85
N ILE A 104 -7.94 10.46 -10.87
CA ILE A 104 -7.18 10.10 -9.67
C ILE A 104 -5.98 11.02 -9.61
N THR A 105 -5.73 11.64 -8.46
CA THR A 105 -4.53 12.43 -8.20
C THR A 105 -3.80 11.90 -6.97
N ALA A 106 -2.48 11.83 -7.04
CA ALA A 106 -1.60 11.55 -5.92
C ALA A 106 -0.52 12.65 -5.86
N GLU A 107 -0.22 13.14 -4.67
CA GLU A 107 0.75 14.25 -4.50
C GLU A 107 0.46 15.47 -5.39
N ASN A 108 -0.82 15.81 -5.61
CA ASN A 108 -1.32 16.87 -6.48
C ASN A 108 -1.01 16.70 -7.98
N ALA A 109 -0.66 15.51 -8.41
CA ALA A 109 -0.47 15.17 -9.83
C ALA A 109 -1.49 14.12 -10.29
N ALA A 110 -2.04 14.32 -11.50
CA ALA A 110 -2.94 13.32 -12.10
C ALA A 110 -2.19 12.02 -12.37
N VAL A 111 -2.82 10.91 -11.99
CA VAL A 111 -2.27 9.56 -12.16
C VAL A 111 -2.92 8.91 -13.37
N ALA A 112 -2.09 8.50 -14.32
CA ALA A 112 -2.56 7.73 -15.47
C ALA A 112 -2.86 6.28 -15.11
N ASN A 113 -3.58 5.57 -15.96
CA ASN A 113 -3.75 4.13 -15.84
C ASN A 113 -2.38 3.41 -15.74
N ASN A 114 -2.24 2.49 -14.80
CA ASN A 114 -1.00 1.83 -14.38
C ASN A 114 0.06 2.80 -13.79
N GLY A 115 -0.36 3.98 -13.37
CA GLY A 115 0.51 4.96 -12.72
C GLY A 115 0.77 4.65 -11.24
N VAL A 116 1.87 5.20 -10.73
CA VAL A 116 2.24 5.09 -9.31
C VAL A 116 1.39 6.07 -8.50
N VAL A 117 0.80 5.59 -7.43
CA VAL A 117 -0.01 6.38 -6.49
C VAL A 117 0.66 6.55 -5.12
N ALA A 118 1.59 5.67 -4.76
CA ALA A 118 2.35 5.78 -3.53
C ALA A 118 3.66 5.01 -3.59
N GLU A 119 4.66 5.52 -2.86
CA GLU A 119 5.93 4.83 -2.59
C GLU A 119 6.21 4.88 -1.09
N PHE A 120 6.59 3.72 -0.51
CA PHE A 120 6.91 3.61 0.91
C PHE A 120 8.30 3.02 1.10
N ALA A 121 9.14 3.72 1.86
CA ALA A 121 10.48 3.27 2.19
C ALA A 121 10.51 2.32 3.40
N THR A 122 11.65 1.71 3.66
CA THR A 122 11.90 1.04 4.95
C THR A 122 11.81 2.04 6.09
N ASP A 123 10.86 1.84 7.00
CA ASP A 123 10.68 2.69 8.19
C ASP A 123 10.10 1.86 9.35
N LYS A 124 10.37 2.31 10.57
CA LYS A 124 9.76 1.78 11.79
C LYS A 124 8.44 2.46 12.11
N ALA A 125 8.22 3.69 11.62
CA ALA A 125 6.98 4.42 11.74
C ALA A 125 5.99 4.03 10.65
N GLU A 126 4.73 4.29 10.89
CA GLU A 126 3.67 4.22 9.88
C GLU A 126 3.89 5.32 8.82
N GLN A 127 3.66 4.98 7.55
CA GLN A 127 3.73 5.91 6.43
C GLN A 127 2.38 5.95 5.73
N THR A 128 1.95 7.13 5.30
CA THR A 128 0.66 7.33 4.62
C THR A 128 0.84 8.07 3.30
N ALA A 129 -0.01 7.76 2.33
CA ALA A 129 -0.17 8.50 1.09
C ALA A 129 -1.65 8.81 0.87
N THR A 130 -1.98 10.05 0.58
CA THR A 130 -3.34 10.48 0.29
C THR A 130 -3.57 10.49 -1.21
N ILE A 131 -4.66 9.88 -1.61
CA ILE A 131 -5.14 9.80 -2.99
C ILE A 131 -6.46 10.55 -3.05
N HIS A 132 -6.60 11.45 -4.01
CA HIS A 132 -7.83 12.18 -4.28
C HIS A 132 -8.51 11.66 -5.54
N ILE A 133 -9.82 11.40 -5.47
CA ILE A 133 -10.65 11.06 -6.62
C ILE A 133 -11.68 12.17 -6.82
N ALA A 134 -11.83 12.63 -8.05
CA ALA A 134 -12.82 13.64 -8.40
C ALA A 134 -13.49 13.34 -9.74
N ALA A 135 -14.80 13.56 -9.80
CA ALA A 135 -15.64 13.52 -11.01
C ALA A 135 -16.46 14.80 -11.11
N ASN A 136 -16.85 15.17 -12.34
CA ASN A 136 -17.76 16.28 -12.58
C ASN A 136 -19.20 15.90 -12.21
N ASP A 137 -20.11 16.89 -12.25
CA ASP A 137 -21.54 16.66 -12.08
C ASP A 137 -22.06 15.80 -13.24
N PRO A 138 -22.73 14.66 -12.97
CA PRO A 138 -23.21 13.79 -14.02
C PRO A 138 -24.50 14.34 -14.70
N ASP A 139 -24.65 14.11 -16.00
CA ASP A 139 -25.84 14.48 -16.75
C ASP A 139 -27.08 13.64 -16.40
N PHE A 140 -26.87 12.42 -15.90
CA PHE A 140 -27.94 11.46 -15.59
C PHE A 140 -27.91 11.07 -14.13
N ALA A 141 -29.10 10.90 -13.55
CA ALA A 141 -29.23 10.33 -12.21
C ALA A 141 -28.92 8.82 -12.24
N GLY A 142 -28.27 8.32 -11.21
CA GLY A 142 -27.94 6.90 -11.10
C GLY A 142 -26.90 6.62 -10.01
N GLU A 143 -26.64 5.33 -9.78
CA GLU A 143 -25.57 4.88 -8.91
C GLU A 143 -24.36 4.55 -9.78
N TYR A 144 -23.40 5.46 -9.85
CA TYR A 144 -22.17 5.30 -10.64
C TYR A 144 -21.15 4.46 -9.86
N LYS A 145 -20.61 3.44 -10.49
CA LYS A 145 -19.64 2.50 -9.88
C LYS A 145 -18.50 2.19 -10.82
N ASP A 146 -17.32 2.00 -10.24
CA ASP A 146 -16.15 1.43 -10.88
C ASP A 146 -15.37 0.54 -9.90
N THR A 147 -14.48 -0.30 -10.46
CA THR A 147 -13.56 -1.14 -9.70
C THR A 147 -12.12 -0.75 -10.01
N VAL A 148 -11.52 -0.05 -9.08
CA VAL A 148 -10.11 0.33 -9.15
C VAL A 148 -9.23 -0.79 -8.57
N THR A 149 -8.23 -1.23 -9.33
CA THR A 149 -7.30 -2.27 -8.89
C THR A 149 -5.97 -1.65 -8.46
N PHE A 150 -5.54 -1.98 -7.24
CA PHE A 150 -4.24 -1.59 -6.71
C PHE A 150 -3.27 -2.77 -6.73
N THR A 151 -2.06 -2.54 -7.24
CA THR A 151 -0.98 -3.53 -7.22
C THR A 151 0.13 -3.01 -6.31
N VAL A 152 0.52 -3.83 -5.35
CA VAL A 152 1.61 -3.53 -4.39
C VAL A 152 2.81 -4.39 -4.73
N ALA A 153 3.97 -3.78 -4.97
CA ALA A 153 5.19 -4.47 -5.34
C ALA A 153 6.41 -3.89 -4.63
N VAL A 154 7.38 -4.74 -4.31
CA VAL A 154 8.71 -4.30 -3.88
C VAL A 154 9.55 -4.01 -5.10
N LYS A 155 10.14 -2.82 -5.16
CA LYS A 155 11.01 -2.33 -6.22
C LYS A 155 12.41 -2.02 -5.66
N THR A 156 13.36 -1.89 -6.56
CA THR A 156 14.75 -1.51 -6.24
C THR A 156 15.09 -0.22 -6.97
N ASN A 157 15.70 0.73 -6.25
CA ASN A 157 16.23 1.97 -6.82
C ASN A 157 17.40 1.71 -7.77
#